data_f3f299fc9e67c45c50af86e7bcdc1f2a
#
_entry.id   f3f299fc9e67c45c50af86e7bcdc1f2a
#
_cell.length_a   1.000
_cell.length_b   1.000
_cell.length_c   1.000
_cell.angle_alpha   90.00
_cell.angle_beta   90.00
_cell.angle_gamma   90.00
#
_symmetry.space_group_name_H-M   'P 1'
#
loop_
_entity.id
_entity.type
_entity.pdbx_description
1 polymer ?
#
loop_
_entity_poly.entity_id
_entity_poly.type
_entity_poly.pdbx_seq_one_letter_code
_entity_poly.pdbx_strand_id
1 'polypeptide(L)'
;MNVMKEEIFGPILPIKTYKDIDETVQYINSKDRPLGLYYFGKNTLEEQMVLDSTSSGGVTINDVIGHIQQSDLPFGGVGPSGIGKYKGYEGFLNFSNSRAIHKQIGKRFDSLFNAIRPPFKGDIEKTLKQIAK
;
A
#
# COMPACT_ATOMS: atom_id res chain seq x y z
N MET A 1 23.31 11.74 15.45
CA MET A 1 24.17 10.55 15.54
C MET A 1 23.99 9.74 14.27
N ASN A 2 25.07 9.18 13.70
CA ASN A 2 24.99 8.40 12.46
C ASN A 2 24.14 7.12 12.64
N VAL A 3 24.14 6.53 13.83
CA VAL A 3 23.32 5.37 14.19
C VAL A 3 21.80 5.55 14.04
N MET A 4 21.34 6.78 13.84
CA MET A 4 19.92 7.09 13.59
C MET A 4 19.62 7.34 12.10
N LYS A 5 20.61 7.22 11.22
CA LYS A 5 20.48 7.48 9.78
C LYS A 5 20.51 6.23 8.93
N GLU A 6 21.20 5.20 9.42
CA GLU A 6 21.42 3.93 8.71
C GLU A 6 21.00 2.76 9.58
N GLU A 7 20.55 1.68 8.97
CA GLU A 7 20.25 0.43 9.68
C GLU A 7 21.54 -0.15 10.25
N ILE A 8 21.53 -0.44 11.55
CA ILE A 8 22.74 -0.94 12.25
C ILE A 8 22.99 -2.41 11.94
N PHE A 9 21.94 -3.19 11.77
CA PHE A 9 21.98 -4.65 11.55
C PHE A 9 22.90 -5.38 12.55
N GLY A 10 22.76 -5.07 13.85
CA GLY A 10 23.62 -5.59 14.93
C GLY A 10 23.00 -5.43 16.31
N PRO A 11 23.73 -5.75 17.39
CA PRO A 11 23.18 -5.81 18.75
C PRO A 11 23.07 -4.42 19.43
N ILE A 12 22.82 -3.36 18.68
CA ILE A 12 22.67 -1.99 19.18
C ILE A 12 21.24 -1.55 18.97
N LEU A 13 20.53 -1.19 20.04
CA LEU A 13 19.19 -0.65 20.01
C LEU A 13 19.21 0.83 20.38
N PRO A 14 19.04 1.77 19.45
CA PRO A 14 18.87 3.19 19.77
C PRO A 14 17.56 3.41 20.49
N ILE A 15 17.58 4.12 21.63
CA ILE A 15 16.40 4.47 22.41
C ILE A 15 16.23 5.99 22.39
N LYS A 16 15.02 6.43 22.03
CA LYS A 16 14.62 7.82 22.10
C LYS A 16 13.39 7.95 23.01
N THR A 17 13.47 8.86 23.99
CA THR A 17 12.32 9.19 24.84
C THR A 17 11.42 10.21 24.15
N TYR A 18 10.14 10.19 24.49
CA TYR A 18 9.13 11.14 24.02
C TYR A 18 8.25 11.60 25.18
N LYS A 19 7.53 12.69 24.99
CA LYS A 19 6.62 13.26 25.99
C LYS A 19 5.17 12.84 25.75
N ASP A 20 4.79 12.80 24.49
CA ASP A 20 3.46 12.42 24.05
C ASP A 20 3.55 11.59 22.75
N ILE A 21 2.46 10.92 22.43
CA ILE A 21 2.41 10.01 21.27
C ILE A 21 2.48 10.78 19.95
N ASP A 22 2.01 12.04 19.91
CA ASP A 22 2.06 12.87 18.71
C ASP A 22 3.50 13.16 18.29
N GLU A 23 4.41 13.42 19.25
CA GLU A 23 5.84 13.57 18.97
C GLU A 23 6.42 12.30 18.30
N THR A 24 5.97 11.14 18.77
CA THR A 24 6.41 9.85 18.19
C THR A 24 5.90 9.67 16.77
N VAL A 25 4.62 9.94 16.52
CA VAL A 25 4.01 9.87 15.18
C VAL A 25 4.72 10.82 14.21
N GLN A 26 4.95 12.06 14.62
CA GLN A 26 5.68 13.03 13.81
C GLN A 26 7.11 12.57 13.49
N TYR A 27 7.80 12.01 14.47
CA TYR A 27 9.14 11.48 14.29
C TYR A 27 9.16 10.32 13.28
N ILE A 28 8.25 9.35 13.40
CA ILE A 28 8.11 8.22 12.46
C ILE A 28 7.85 8.76 11.05
N ASN A 29 6.90 9.67 10.89
CA ASN A 29 6.53 10.23 9.59
C ASN A 29 7.62 11.12 8.95
N SER A 30 8.56 11.61 9.75
CA SER A 30 9.74 12.35 9.25
C SER A 30 10.83 11.45 8.67
N LYS A 31 10.68 10.13 8.77
CA LYS A 31 11.63 9.11 8.31
C LYS A 31 11.06 8.32 7.14
N ASP A 32 11.92 7.51 6.54
CA ASP A 32 11.50 6.51 5.58
C ASP A 32 10.54 5.51 6.22
N ARG A 33 9.55 5.06 5.45
CA ARG A 33 8.53 4.11 5.94
C ARG A 33 9.18 2.78 6.28
N PRO A 34 9.06 2.32 7.55
CA PRO A 34 9.72 1.10 8.00
C PRO A 34 9.02 -0.15 7.46
N LEU A 35 9.75 -1.26 7.42
CA LEU A 35 9.21 -2.58 7.12
C LEU A 35 8.24 -3.05 8.19
N GLY A 36 8.56 -2.86 9.46
CA GLY A 36 7.74 -3.24 10.60
C GLY A 36 7.62 -2.13 11.64
N LEU A 37 6.45 -2.05 12.27
CA LEU A 37 6.16 -1.17 13.38
C LEU A 37 5.64 -2.01 14.55
N TYR A 38 6.09 -1.70 15.75
CA TYR A 38 5.67 -2.37 16.97
C TYR A 38 5.13 -1.34 17.96
N TYR A 39 3.89 -1.56 18.41
CA TYR A 39 3.30 -0.74 19.45
C TYR A 39 3.11 -1.56 20.73
N PHE A 40 3.56 -1.03 21.85
CA PHE A 40 3.38 -1.62 23.17
C PHE A 40 2.61 -0.66 24.06
N GLY A 41 1.41 -1.01 24.44
CA GLY A 41 0.56 -0.18 25.28
C GLY A 41 -0.79 -0.82 25.57
N LYS A 42 -1.57 -0.15 26.42
CA LYS A 42 -2.95 -0.53 26.76
C LYS A 42 -3.96 0.57 26.43
N ASN A 43 -3.47 1.72 25.95
CA ASN A 43 -4.33 2.84 25.58
C ASN A 43 -4.80 2.65 24.13
N THR A 44 -6.05 2.27 23.95
CA THR A 44 -6.64 2.01 22.65
C THR A 44 -6.75 3.26 21.75
N LEU A 45 -6.83 4.45 22.34
CA LEU A 45 -6.87 5.69 21.56
C LEU A 45 -5.49 6.03 20.98
N GLU A 46 -4.43 5.83 21.76
CA GLU A 46 -3.06 5.99 21.26
C GLU A 46 -2.71 4.94 20.22
N GLU A 47 -3.11 3.68 20.46
CA GLU A 47 -2.95 2.59 19.49
C GLU A 47 -3.58 2.96 18.13
N GLN A 48 -4.86 3.37 18.17
CA GLN A 48 -5.58 3.76 16.96
C GLN A 48 -4.93 4.97 16.27
N MET A 49 -4.49 5.97 17.04
CA MET A 49 -3.78 7.12 16.51
C MET A 49 -2.50 6.71 15.77
N VAL A 50 -1.71 5.81 16.35
CA VAL A 50 -0.50 5.30 15.71
C VAL A 50 -0.83 4.56 14.41
N LEU A 51 -1.85 3.70 14.43
CA LEU A 51 -2.27 2.94 13.25
C LEU A 51 -2.78 3.83 12.12
N ASP A 52 -3.58 4.84 12.44
CA ASP A 52 -4.18 5.73 11.44
C ASP A 52 -3.21 6.79 10.92
N SER A 53 -2.23 7.18 11.72
CA SER A 53 -1.34 8.31 11.42
C SER A 53 0.04 7.90 10.92
N THR A 54 0.37 6.59 10.91
CA THR A 54 1.66 6.10 10.41
C THR A 54 1.50 5.11 9.27
N SER A 55 2.58 4.86 8.54
CA SER A 55 2.61 3.87 7.47
C SER A 55 3.85 2.97 7.62
N SER A 56 3.62 1.66 7.57
CA SER A 56 4.68 0.64 7.63
C SER A 56 4.32 -0.56 6.75
N GLY A 57 5.26 -1.46 6.54
CA GLY A 57 5.02 -2.72 5.85
C GLY A 57 4.05 -3.63 6.60
N GLY A 58 4.20 -3.74 7.91
CA GLY A 58 3.32 -4.47 8.82
C GLY A 58 3.36 -3.90 10.22
N VAL A 59 2.39 -4.27 11.06
CA VAL A 59 2.32 -3.85 12.46
C VAL A 59 2.07 -5.05 13.36
N THR A 60 2.70 -5.07 14.53
CA THR A 60 2.34 -6.00 15.62
C THR A 60 2.09 -5.21 16.90
N ILE A 61 1.00 -5.50 17.58
CA ILE A 61 0.58 -4.86 18.80
C ILE A 61 0.91 -5.76 20.00
N ASN A 62 1.59 -5.20 21.00
CA ASN A 62 1.98 -5.86 22.25
C ASN A 62 2.79 -7.17 22.07
N ASP A 63 3.45 -7.31 20.93
CA ASP A 63 4.33 -8.41 20.61
C ASP A 63 5.34 -7.98 19.54
N VAL A 64 6.26 -8.85 19.15
CA VAL A 64 7.22 -8.65 18.07
C VAL A 64 7.06 -9.75 17.01
N ILE A 65 7.35 -9.42 15.74
CA ILE A 65 7.42 -10.40 14.64
C ILE A 65 6.08 -11.09 14.30
N GLY A 66 5.04 -10.98 15.12
CA GLY A 66 3.78 -11.70 14.97
C GLY A 66 3.14 -11.56 13.59
N HIS A 67 3.17 -10.37 12.98
CA HIS A 67 2.65 -10.14 11.64
C HIS A 67 3.41 -10.90 10.53
N ILE A 68 4.68 -11.28 10.79
CA ILE A 68 5.49 -12.05 9.83
C ILE A 68 5.19 -13.55 9.96
N GLN A 69 4.86 -14.03 11.16
CA GLN A 69 4.64 -15.45 11.42
C GLN A 69 3.29 -15.93 10.89
N GLN A 70 2.30 -15.03 10.80
CA GLN A 70 0.97 -15.37 10.29
C GLN A 70 0.99 -15.58 8.77
N SER A 71 0.64 -16.80 8.33
CA SER A 71 0.62 -17.15 6.91
C SER A 71 -0.45 -16.42 6.10
N ASP A 72 -1.54 -16.03 6.75
CA ASP A 72 -2.68 -15.38 6.12
C ASP A 72 -2.54 -13.86 6.02
N LEU A 73 -1.56 -13.28 6.73
CA LEU A 73 -1.27 -11.86 6.65
C LEU A 73 -0.26 -11.56 5.53
N PRO A 74 -0.48 -10.49 4.75
CA PRO A 74 0.47 -10.06 3.74
C PRO A 74 1.76 -9.55 4.40
N PHE A 75 2.90 -9.94 3.84
CA PHE A 75 4.20 -9.45 4.28
C PHE A 75 4.93 -8.74 3.15
N GLY A 76 5.45 -7.57 3.42
CA GLY A 76 6.24 -6.76 2.50
C GLY A 76 6.34 -5.32 2.95
N GLY A 77 7.29 -4.58 2.41
CA GLY A 77 7.55 -3.18 2.73
C GLY A 77 6.62 -2.20 2.01
N VAL A 78 6.89 -0.93 2.24
CA VAL A 78 6.18 0.20 1.63
C VAL A 78 7.19 1.30 1.26
N GLY A 79 7.27 1.66 -0.02
CA GLY A 79 8.24 2.64 -0.51
C GLY A 79 9.68 2.18 -0.29
N PRO A 80 10.51 2.93 0.49
CA PRO A 80 11.91 2.56 0.72
C PRO A 80 12.13 1.20 1.38
N SER A 81 11.17 0.70 2.17
CA SER A 81 11.26 -0.60 2.82
C SER A 81 10.86 -1.78 1.95
N GLY A 82 10.33 -1.57 0.76
CA GLY A 82 9.98 -2.64 -0.19
C GLY A 82 8.84 -2.32 -1.12
N ILE A 83 8.65 -3.18 -2.12
CA ILE A 83 7.58 -3.11 -3.13
C ILE A 83 6.86 -4.44 -3.19
N GLY A 84 5.54 -4.39 -3.14
CA GLY A 84 4.68 -5.57 -3.20
C GLY A 84 4.56 -6.30 -1.86
N LYS A 85 3.70 -7.27 -1.85
CA LYS A 85 3.40 -8.12 -0.69
C LYS A 85 3.44 -9.58 -1.10
N TYR A 86 3.85 -10.47 -0.19
CA TYR A 86 3.70 -11.90 -0.36
C TYR A 86 3.03 -12.50 0.88
N LYS A 87 2.67 -13.78 0.85
CA LYS A 87 1.79 -14.46 1.79
C LYS A 87 0.32 -14.00 1.71
N GLY A 88 -0.56 -14.84 2.22
CA GLY A 88 -1.99 -14.62 2.23
C GLY A 88 -2.57 -14.38 0.83
N TYR A 89 -3.75 -13.80 0.80
CA TYR A 89 -4.46 -13.48 -0.42
C TYR A 89 -3.71 -12.45 -1.29
N GLU A 90 -3.06 -11.47 -0.68
CA GLU A 90 -2.26 -10.47 -1.38
C GLU A 90 -1.08 -11.11 -2.13
N GLY A 91 -0.45 -12.10 -1.52
CA GLY A 91 0.60 -12.89 -2.17
C GLY A 91 0.07 -13.65 -3.38
N PHE A 92 -1.10 -14.27 -3.27
CA PHE A 92 -1.76 -14.93 -4.41
C PHE A 92 -2.04 -13.94 -5.55
N LEU A 93 -2.58 -12.77 -5.25
CA LEU A 93 -2.84 -11.73 -6.25
C LEU A 93 -1.54 -11.26 -6.92
N ASN A 94 -0.49 -11.06 -6.15
CA ASN A 94 0.79 -10.53 -6.63
C ASN A 94 1.50 -11.49 -7.61
N PHE A 95 1.30 -12.81 -7.43
CA PHE A 95 1.81 -13.84 -8.34
C PHE A 95 0.80 -14.32 -9.39
N SER A 96 -0.36 -13.67 -9.47
CA SER A 96 -1.42 -13.99 -10.41
C SER A 96 -1.52 -12.95 -11.52
N ASN A 97 -1.85 -13.40 -12.73
CA ASN A 97 -2.11 -12.50 -13.85
C ASN A 97 -3.60 -12.14 -13.90
N SER A 98 -3.96 -10.93 -13.53
CA SER A 98 -5.31 -10.40 -13.72
C SER A 98 -5.55 -10.08 -15.18
N ARG A 99 -6.36 -10.90 -15.86
CA ARG A 99 -6.68 -10.71 -17.29
C ARG A 99 -8.07 -10.11 -17.44
N ALA A 100 -8.13 -8.88 -17.94
CA ALA A 100 -9.39 -8.26 -18.33
C ALA A 100 -9.97 -8.94 -19.58
N ILE A 101 -11.26 -9.31 -19.54
CA ILE A 101 -11.98 -9.87 -20.67
C ILE A 101 -13.16 -8.96 -20.98
N HIS A 102 -13.13 -8.32 -22.13
CA HIS A 102 -14.27 -7.57 -22.67
C HIS A 102 -14.93 -8.38 -23.79
N LYS A 103 -16.20 -8.73 -23.60
CA LYS A 103 -17.02 -9.40 -24.63
C LYS A 103 -18.07 -8.42 -25.14
N GLN A 104 -18.01 -8.11 -26.43
CA GLN A 104 -19.01 -7.24 -27.05
C GLN A 104 -20.41 -7.90 -27.02
N ILE A 105 -21.40 -7.15 -26.59
CA ILE A 105 -22.80 -7.60 -26.49
C ILE A 105 -23.54 -7.21 -27.79
N GLY A 106 -23.38 -8.03 -28.83
CA GLY A 106 -24.21 -7.97 -30.05
C GLY A 106 -24.08 -6.68 -30.87
N LYS A 107 -24.72 -6.68 -32.05
CA LYS A 107 -24.64 -5.57 -33.02
C LYS A 107 -25.35 -4.30 -32.60
N ARG A 108 -26.19 -4.33 -31.56
CA ARG A 108 -27.00 -3.17 -31.14
C ARG A 108 -26.16 -1.99 -30.61
N PHE A 109 -24.94 -2.27 -30.13
CA PHE A 109 -24.01 -1.25 -29.62
C PHE A 109 -22.84 -0.99 -30.57
N ASP A 110 -22.81 -1.62 -31.75
CA ASP A 110 -21.73 -1.43 -32.72
C ASP A 110 -21.59 0.03 -33.18
N SER A 111 -22.72 0.75 -33.31
CA SER A 111 -22.69 2.16 -33.72
C SER A 111 -21.92 3.06 -32.76
N LEU A 112 -21.94 2.76 -31.46
CA LEU A 112 -21.22 3.53 -30.46
C LEU A 112 -19.70 3.33 -30.57
N PHE A 113 -19.27 2.13 -30.94
CA PHE A 113 -17.86 1.78 -31.05
C PHE A 113 -17.29 1.97 -32.46
N ASN A 114 -18.14 2.03 -33.50
CA ASN A 114 -17.71 2.25 -34.87
C ASN A 114 -17.06 3.63 -35.09
N ALA A 115 -17.37 4.61 -34.24
CA ALA A 115 -16.73 5.92 -34.26
C ALA A 115 -15.28 5.91 -33.78
N ILE A 116 -14.91 4.93 -32.93
CA ILE A 116 -13.57 4.83 -32.31
C ILE A 116 -12.79 3.60 -32.80
N ARG A 117 -13.32 2.84 -33.75
CA ARG A 117 -12.67 1.64 -34.34
C ARG A 117 -12.42 1.85 -35.84
N PRO A 118 -11.32 1.31 -36.39
CA PRO A 118 -11.10 1.27 -37.83
C PRO A 118 -12.14 0.39 -38.55
N PRO A 119 -12.58 0.75 -39.75
CA PRO A 119 -12.39 2.03 -40.41
C PRO A 119 -13.27 3.12 -39.75
N PHE A 120 -12.66 4.17 -39.29
CA PHE A 120 -13.34 5.25 -38.56
C PHE A 120 -14.42 5.89 -39.42
N LYS A 121 -15.69 5.63 -39.11
CA LYS A 121 -16.85 6.19 -39.79
C LYS A 121 -17.51 7.21 -38.85
N GLY A 122 -17.23 8.49 -39.04
CA GLY A 122 -17.85 9.57 -38.30
C GLY A 122 -16.87 10.61 -37.76
N ASP A 123 -17.40 11.56 -37.00
CA ASP A 123 -16.63 12.63 -36.38
C ASP A 123 -15.99 12.11 -35.08
N ILE A 124 -14.74 11.65 -35.20
CA ILE A 124 -13.95 11.08 -34.10
C ILE A 124 -13.74 12.11 -32.98
N GLU A 125 -13.51 13.37 -33.35
CA GLU A 125 -13.25 14.44 -32.39
C GLU A 125 -14.47 14.71 -31.49
N LYS A 126 -15.66 14.71 -32.07
CA LYS A 126 -16.91 14.86 -31.34
C LYS A 126 -17.16 13.69 -30.39
N THR A 127 -16.88 12.47 -30.86
CA THR A 127 -17.06 11.24 -30.03
C THR A 127 -16.07 11.20 -28.87
N LEU A 128 -14.81 11.53 -29.10
CA LEU A 128 -13.80 11.59 -28.04
C LEU A 128 -14.12 12.65 -26.98
N LYS A 129 -14.63 13.82 -27.37
CA LYS A 129 -15.09 14.86 -26.45
C LYS A 129 -16.30 14.42 -25.58
N GLN A 130 -17.11 13.48 -26.05
CA GLN A 130 -18.23 12.93 -25.29
C GLN A 130 -17.80 11.86 -24.28
N ILE A 131 -16.76 11.08 -24.61
CA ILE A 131 -16.23 10.00 -23.75
C ILE A 131 -15.31 10.55 -22.65
N ALA A 132 -14.64 11.68 -22.91
CA ALA A 132 -13.73 12.34 -21.98
C ALA A 132 -14.39 13.22 -20.91
N LYS A 133 -15.74 13.27 -20.85
CA LYS A 133 -16.53 13.90 -19.78
C LYS A 133 -16.94 12.87 -18.74
#